data_5bcd8b4facf394e79095fc6b6639afa6
#
_entry.id   5bcd8b4facf394e79095fc6b6639afa6
#
_cell.length_a   1.000
_cell.length_b   1.000
_cell.length_c   1.000
_cell.angle_alpha   90.00
_cell.angle_beta   90.00
_cell.angle_gamma   90.00
#
_symmetry.space_group_name_H-M   'P 1'
#
loop_
_entity.id
_entity.type
_entity.pdbx_description
1 polymer ?
#
loop_
_entity_poly.entity_id
_entity_poly.type
_entity_poly.pdbx_seq_one_letter_code
_entity_poly.pdbx_strand_id
1 'polypeptide(L)' 'MNIKNQIKAQIMFSGFTMAEVVDALSTEYGWSDSLSNFSAKLSRESLRYKETLELAEVLGYEIVWKKKED' A
#
# COMPACT_ATOMS: atom_id res chain seq x y z
N MET A 1 -12.25 11.64 2.66
CA MET A 1 -11.78 10.25 2.74
C MET A 1 -10.32 10.23 3.14
N ASN A 2 -9.95 9.37 4.07
CA ASN A 2 -8.58 9.31 4.58
C ASN A 2 -7.83 8.18 3.86
N ILE A 3 -6.85 8.54 3.06
CA ILE A 3 -6.08 7.58 2.25
C ILE A 3 -5.32 6.60 3.14
N LYS A 4 -4.75 7.09 4.24
CA LYS A 4 -4.04 6.24 5.21
C LYS A 4 -4.95 5.12 5.73
N ASN A 5 -6.16 5.47 6.15
CA ASN A 5 -7.10 4.50 6.69
C ASN A 5 -7.60 3.55 5.62
N GLN A 6 -7.79 4.04 4.40
CA GLN A 6 -8.20 3.20 3.28
C GLN A 6 -7.15 2.12 2.99
N ILE A 7 -5.87 2.51 2.95
CA ILE A 7 -4.78 1.57 2.70
C ILE A 7 -4.63 0.59 3.86
N LYS A 8 -4.70 1.08 5.09
CA LYS A 8 -4.63 0.20 6.27
C LYS A 8 -5.75 -0.84 6.27
N ALA A 9 -6.94 -0.45 5.85
CA ALA A 9 -8.07 -1.38 5.75
C ALA A 9 -7.78 -2.48 4.72
N GLN A 10 -7.21 -2.13 3.58
CA GLN A 10 -6.86 -3.13 2.57
C GLN A 10 -5.79 -4.09 3.06
N ILE A 11 -4.80 -3.57 3.79
CA ILE A 11 -3.77 -4.42 4.40
C ILE A 11 -4.42 -5.39 5.38
N MET A 12 -5.31 -4.91 6.23
CA MET A 12 -6.01 -5.74 7.20
C MET A 12 -6.84 -6.84 6.50
N PHE A 13 -7.58 -6.47 5.46
CA PHE A 13 -8.40 -7.43 4.72
C PHE A 13 -7.57 -8.50 4.02
N SER A 14 -6.33 -8.18 3.63
CA SER A 14 -5.46 -9.15 2.97
C SER A 14 -4.79 -10.12 3.96
N GLY A 15 -4.93 -9.86 5.26
CA GLY A 15 -4.38 -10.74 6.30
C GLY A 15 -2.92 -10.47 6.63
N PHE A 16 -2.31 -9.45 6.04
CA PHE A 16 -0.92 -9.08 6.35
C PHE A 16 -0.86 -8.14 7.55
N THR A 17 0.23 -8.22 8.30
CA THR A 17 0.58 -7.16 9.25
C THR A 17 1.34 -6.07 8.50
N MET A 18 1.42 -4.87 9.09
CA MET A 18 2.20 -3.78 8.51
C MET A 18 3.66 -4.18 8.31
N ALA A 19 4.22 -4.90 9.28
CA ALA A 19 5.61 -5.36 9.21
C ALA A 19 5.81 -6.34 8.04
N GLU A 20 4.88 -7.24 7.83
CA GLU A 20 4.95 -8.19 6.73
C GLU A 20 4.89 -7.50 5.37
N VAL A 21 4.05 -6.48 5.26
CA VAL A 21 3.93 -5.69 4.03
C VAL A 21 5.24 -4.97 3.73
N VAL A 22 5.83 -4.32 4.74
CA VAL A 22 7.10 -3.62 4.59
C VAL A 22 8.20 -4.59 4.17
N ASP A 23 8.25 -5.77 4.78
CA ASP A 23 9.24 -6.79 4.45
C ASP A 23 9.10 -7.23 2.98
N ALA A 24 7.88 -7.49 2.53
CA ALA A 24 7.63 -7.91 1.15
C ALA A 24 7.99 -6.81 0.15
N LEU A 25 7.63 -5.56 0.44
CA LEU A 25 7.97 -4.43 -0.42
C LEU A 25 9.47 -4.22 -0.51
N SER A 26 10.17 -4.38 0.61
CA SER A 26 11.62 -4.27 0.64
C SER A 26 12.27 -5.36 -0.20
N THR A 27 11.81 -6.60 -0.04
CA THR A 27 12.38 -7.75 -0.72
C THR A 27 12.10 -7.74 -2.22
N GLU A 28 10.88 -7.41 -2.62
CA GLU A 28 10.47 -7.54 -4.02
C GLU A 28 10.72 -6.27 -4.83
N TYR A 29 10.63 -5.10 -4.21
CA TYR A 29 10.68 -3.83 -4.94
C TYR A 29 11.77 -2.88 -4.45
N GLY A 30 12.54 -3.28 -3.46
CA GLY A 30 13.64 -2.46 -2.95
C GLY A 30 13.22 -1.27 -2.12
N TRP A 31 12.03 -1.29 -1.54
CA TRP A 31 11.58 -0.23 -0.63
C TRP A 31 12.42 -0.27 0.65
N SER A 32 12.42 0.84 1.39
CA SER A 32 13.01 0.87 2.72
C SER A 32 12.32 -0.18 3.61
N ASP A 33 13.11 -0.89 4.41
CA ASP A 33 12.59 -1.88 5.36
C ASP A 33 12.13 -1.25 6.68
N SER A 34 12.07 0.09 6.74
CA SER A 34 11.66 0.81 7.93
C SER A 34 10.15 0.94 8.00
N LEU A 35 9.56 0.35 9.04
CA LEU A 35 8.13 0.47 9.29
C LEU A 35 7.74 1.92 9.55
N SER A 36 8.60 2.68 10.24
CA SER A 36 8.38 4.10 10.50
C SER A 36 8.30 4.90 9.20
N ASN A 37 9.16 4.59 8.24
CA ASN A 37 9.20 5.24 6.94
C ASN A 37 7.89 4.98 6.18
N PHE A 38 7.44 3.74 6.17
CA PHE A 38 6.19 3.36 5.53
C PHE A 38 4.99 4.07 6.17
N SER A 39 4.92 4.05 7.49
CA SER A 39 3.87 4.75 8.24
C SER A 39 3.85 6.24 7.91
N ALA A 40 5.02 6.86 7.83
CA ALA A 40 5.14 8.27 7.50
C ALA A 40 4.61 8.57 6.09
N LYS A 41 4.94 7.69 5.13
CA LYS A 41 4.41 7.84 3.77
C LYS A 41 2.89 7.79 3.74
N LEU A 42 2.30 6.87 4.47
CA LEU A 42 0.83 6.77 4.54
C LEU A 42 0.23 8.00 5.19
N SER A 43 0.82 8.48 6.29
CA SER A 43 0.31 9.64 7.03
C SER A 43 0.38 10.91 6.22
N ARG A 44 1.42 11.08 5.41
CA ARG A 44 1.59 12.23 4.55
C ARG A 44 0.87 12.09 3.21
N GLU A 45 0.29 10.93 2.96
CA GLU A 45 -0.37 10.63 1.69
C GLU A 45 0.57 10.85 0.51
N SER A 46 1.84 10.45 0.68
CA SER A 46 2.90 10.72 -0.29
C SER A 46 3.28 9.51 -1.13
N LEU A 47 2.44 8.48 -1.18
CA LEU A 47 2.66 7.34 -2.06
C LEU A 47 2.52 7.78 -3.51
N ARG A 48 3.52 7.45 -4.32
CA ARG A 48 3.45 7.65 -5.76
C ARG A 48 2.55 6.58 -6.36
N TYR A 49 2.01 6.84 -7.53
CA TYR A 49 1.13 5.88 -8.21
C TYR A 49 1.83 4.54 -8.41
N LYS A 50 3.10 4.56 -8.85
CA LYS A 50 3.89 3.35 -9.01
C LYS A 50 3.98 2.56 -7.71
N GLU A 51 4.21 3.26 -6.60
CA GLU A 51 4.30 2.63 -5.28
C GLU A 51 2.97 2.00 -4.87
N THR A 52 1.88 2.66 -5.21
CA THR A 52 0.54 2.13 -4.91
C THR A 52 0.29 0.85 -5.69
N LEU A 53 0.72 0.78 -6.96
CA LEU A 53 0.60 -0.44 -7.75
C LEU A 53 1.43 -1.58 -7.15
N GLU A 54 2.64 -1.29 -6.70
CA GLU A 54 3.51 -2.29 -6.07
C GLU A 54 2.91 -2.79 -4.76
N LEU A 55 2.36 -1.89 -3.97
CA LEU A 55 1.67 -2.25 -2.73
C LEU A 55 0.48 -3.17 -3.00
N ALA A 56 -0.33 -2.83 -4.00
CA ALA A 56 -1.48 -3.64 -4.38
C ALA A 56 -1.03 -5.05 -4.79
N GLU A 57 0.05 -5.15 -5.55
CA GLU A 57 0.60 -6.43 -6.00
C GLU A 57 0.99 -7.30 -4.80
N VAL A 58 1.68 -6.72 -3.82
CA VAL A 58 2.07 -7.44 -2.60
C VAL A 58 0.85 -7.96 -1.85
N LEU A 59 -0.22 -7.18 -1.81
CA LEU A 59 -1.44 -7.56 -1.10
C LEU A 59 -2.32 -8.53 -1.88
N GLY A 60 -1.99 -8.81 -3.13
CA GLY A 60 -2.79 -9.71 -3.97
C GLY A 60 -3.97 -9.03 -4.65
N TYR A 61 -3.92 -7.72 -4.79
CA TYR A 61 -4.96 -6.95 -5.48
C TYR A 61 -4.42 -6.39 -6.78
N GLU A 62 -5.33 -6.06 -7.68
CA GLU A 62 -4.97 -5.26 -8.85
C GLU A 62 -5.79 -3.96 -8.82
N ILE A 63 -5.20 -2.91 -9.39
CA ILE A 63 -5.88 -1.62 -9.47
C ILE A 63 -6.49 -1.49 -10.86
N VAL A 64 -7.79 -1.24 -10.89
CA VAL A 64 -8.56 -1.19 -12.14
C VAL A 64 -9.21 0.18 -12.27
N TRP A 65 -9.08 0.76 -13.46
CA TRP A 65 -9.78 2.00 -13.79
C TRP A 65 -11.15 1.63 -14.34
N LYS A 66 -12.19 2.13 -13.70
CA LYS A 66 -13.55 1.88 -14.12
C LYS A 66 -14.21 3.19 -14.48
N LYS A 67 -14.79 3.24 -15.68
CA LYS A 67 -15.51 4.43 -16.13
C LYS A 67 -16.74 4.66 -15.29
N LYS A 68 -16.95 5.89 -14.85
CA LYS A 68 -18.15 6.23 -14.08
C LYS A 68 -19.37 6.15 -14.99
N GLU A 69 -20.46 5.69 -14.38
CA GLU A 69 -21.78 5.75 -15.01
C GLU A 69 -22.44 7.06 -14.61
N ASP A 70 -23.18 7.65 -15.51
CA ASP A 70 -23.93 8.88 -15.24
C ASP A 70 -25.33 8.56 -14.74
#